data_168e3bd5f1cedb52497191ee74f98dbc
#
_entry.id   168e3bd5f1cedb52497191ee74f98dbc
#
_cell.length_a   1.000
_cell.length_b   1.000
_cell.length_c   1.000
_cell.angle_alpha   90.00
_cell.angle_beta   90.00
_cell.angle_gamma   90.00
#
_symmetry.space_group_name_H-M   'P 1'
#
loop_
_entity.id
_entity.type
_entity.pdbx_description
1 polymer ?
#
loop_
_entity_poly.entity_id
_entity_poly.type
_entity_poly.pdbx_seq_one_letter_code
_entity_poly.pdbx_strand_id
1 'polypeptide(L)'
;MNPTDRTRFLPALAALLLVAACSPAGGDLGSVATPPASSAPSLDAPSSEPTPGPSGASGSPAPGSPEPTGLPASGPPSSGTIVRAYFFLGSFTTTSGLVPVLREVPETQAVGAAAMNALLAGPNAAELSASPAMYTTVPEGSQFLGLQIENGVATVNLSREFESGGGSASVLGRLAQVVYTLTQFPTVQGVQFELDGSPITVFSGEGVVLDKPLTRADYTDQLPPIWVDRPAWGGVLGNPARVAGLSNVFEATFRVAILDGSGKTLTDERAMASCGTGCWGTFDVTLPYSNGHTQWGTLRVYDLSAKDGSPENVRDYPVWLIPGGP
;
A
#
# COMPACT_ATOMS: atom_id res chain seq x y z
N MET A 1 -20.97 56.06 -32.99
CA MET A 1 -20.70 57.24 -32.16
C MET A 1 -19.93 56.78 -30.97
N ASN A 2 -18.65 57.14 -30.94
CA ASN A 2 -17.70 57.17 -29.81
C ASN A 2 -18.09 58.24 -28.79
N PRO A 3 -17.41 58.47 -27.63
CA PRO A 3 -16.24 57.79 -27.06
C PRO A 3 -16.17 57.77 -25.48
N THR A 4 -15.16 57.06 -24.95
CA THR A 4 -14.29 57.39 -23.81
C THR A 4 -14.86 57.69 -22.42
N ASP A 5 -14.38 56.92 -21.40
CA ASP A 5 -13.61 57.54 -20.36
C ASP A 5 -12.62 56.58 -19.69
N ARG A 6 -11.38 57.07 -19.57
CA ARG A 6 -10.24 56.45 -18.87
C ARG A 6 -10.16 57.09 -17.49
N THR A 7 -10.00 56.30 -16.43
CA THR A 7 -9.34 56.80 -15.22
C THR A 7 -8.34 55.81 -14.68
N ARG A 8 -7.10 56.19 -14.78
CA ARG A 8 -5.90 55.57 -14.12
C ARG A 8 -5.85 56.03 -12.66
N PHE A 9 -5.49 55.13 -11.78
CA PHE A 9 -4.73 55.49 -10.57
C PHE A 9 -3.85 54.31 -10.16
N LEU A 10 -2.53 54.52 -10.19
CA LEU A 10 -1.42 53.92 -9.46
C LEU A 10 -0.86 55.05 -8.59
N PRO A 11 0.09 54.79 -7.68
CA PRO A 11 0.40 53.70 -6.76
C PRO A 11 0.55 54.22 -5.29
N ALA A 12 0.65 53.33 -4.34
CA ALA A 12 1.21 53.67 -3.03
C ALA A 12 2.22 52.60 -2.58
N LEU A 13 3.41 53.09 -2.51
CA LEU A 13 4.66 52.49 -1.98
C LEU A 13 4.76 52.81 -0.50
N ALA A 14 5.06 51.87 0.36
CA ALA A 14 5.70 52.06 1.70
C ALA A 14 5.75 50.69 2.38
N ALA A 15 6.72 50.26 3.09
CA ALA A 15 8.04 50.60 3.48
C ALA A 15 8.53 49.45 4.37
N LEU A 16 9.76 49.14 4.21
CA LEU A 16 10.63 48.25 5.00
C LEU A 16 10.52 48.51 6.50
N LEU A 17 10.49 47.44 7.31
CA LEU A 17 11.04 47.48 8.68
C LEU A 17 11.75 46.16 8.99
N LEU A 18 13.06 46.24 8.95
CA LEU A 18 14.01 45.31 9.56
C LEU A 18 13.98 45.49 11.07
N VAL A 19 13.80 44.41 11.81
CA VAL A 19 14.18 44.35 13.21
C VAL A 19 15.14 43.19 13.40
N ALA A 20 16.39 43.53 13.60
CA ALA A 20 17.42 42.66 14.15
C ALA A 20 17.40 42.79 15.66
N ALA A 21 17.40 41.69 16.39
CA ALA A 21 17.85 41.68 17.79
C ALA A 21 18.28 40.28 18.22
N CYS A 22 19.57 40.12 18.39
CA CYS A 22 20.33 39.71 19.58
C CYS A 22 20.01 38.31 20.16
N SER A 23 20.98 37.42 20.03
CA SER A 23 21.29 36.35 20.98
C SER A 23 21.78 36.91 22.31
N PRO A 24 21.59 36.21 23.40
CA PRO A 24 22.67 36.10 24.38
C PRO A 24 23.12 34.63 24.58
N ALA A 25 24.40 34.57 24.89
CA ALA A 25 25.21 33.41 25.13
C ALA A 25 25.01 32.81 26.53
N GLY A 26 25.36 31.53 26.62
CA GLY A 26 26.04 30.98 27.78
C GLY A 26 25.15 30.26 28.80
N GLY A 27 25.35 28.96 28.93
CA GLY A 27 24.80 28.13 29.99
C GLY A 27 25.37 26.71 29.91
N ASP A 28 26.49 26.58 30.48
CA ASP A 28 27.20 25.54 31.23
C ASP A 28 26.88 24.06 30.95
N LEU A 29 27.95 23.32 30.68
CA LEU A 29 28.06 21.88 30.50
C LEU A 29 27.87 21.13 31.83
N GLY A 30 26.74 20.49 32.00
CA GLY A 30 26.52 19.50 33.04
C GLY A 30 27.10 18.13 32.62
N SER A 31 28.14 17.70 33.33
CA SER A 31 28.77 16.39 33.20
C SER A 31 27.76 15.24 33.41
N VAL A 32 27.61 14.37 32.41
CA VAL A 32 26.88 13.11 32.54
C VAL A 32 27.81 12.07 33.16
N ALA A 33 27.44 11.60 34.32
CA ALA A 33 28.12 10.50 35.02
C ALA A 33 27.90 9.17 34.31
N THR A 34 28.99 8.47 34.05
CA THR A 34 29.04 7.11 33.55
C THR A 34 28.65 6.13 34.67
N PRO A 35 27.71 5.18 34.47
CA PRO A 35 27.48 4.13 35.44
C PRO A 35 28.56 3.03 35.33
N PRO A 36 28.93 2.38 36.45
CA PRO A 36 29.99 1.39 36.49
C PRO A 36 29.58 0.05 35.86
N ALA A 37 30.56 -0.57 35.21
CA ALA A 37 30.48 -1.91 34.67
C ALA A 37 30.26 -2.93 35.80
N SER A 38 29.20 -3.75 35.66
CA SER A 38 28.96 -4.91 36.53
C SER A 38 29.57 -6.14 35.88
N SER A 39 30.49 -6.77 36.63
CA SER A 39 31.21 -7.98 36.32
C SER A 39 30.29 -9.21 36.27
N ALA A 40 30.44 -10.00 35.24
CA ALA A 40 29.84 -11.34 35.11
C ALA A 40 30.67 -12.36 35.91
N PRO A 41 30.04 -13.35 36.56
CA PRO A 41 30.74 -14.51 37.05
C PRO A 41 30.84 -15.61 36.00
N SER A 42 32.04 -16.08 35.76
CA SER A 42 32.35 -17.33 35.07
C SER A 42 31.84 -18.53 35.87
N LEU A 43 31.16 -19.44 35.22
CA LEU A 43 30.95 -20.80 35.74
C LEU A 43 31.46 -21.81 34.71
N ASP A 44 32.33 -22.69 35.25
CA ASP A 44 33.03 -23.78 34.59
C ASP A 44 32.09 -24.80 33.93
N ALA A 45 32.52 -25.30 32.78
CA ALA A 45 31.98 -26.47 32.12
C ALA A 45 32.68 -27.74 32.59
N PRO A 46 32.01 -28.86 32.74
CA PRO A 46 32.65 -30.17 32.62
C PRO A 46 32.43 -30.74 31.20
N SER A 47 33.57 -31.11 30.62
CA SER A 47 33.75 -31.92 29.43
C SER A 47 33.18 -33.33 29.66
N SER A 48 32.41 -33.84 28.74
CA SER A 48 32.19 -35.26 28.54
C SER A 48 32.03 -35.57 27.05
N GLU A 49 32.99 -36.30 26.56
CA GLU A 49 33.10 -36.89 25.23
C GLU A 49 32.07 -38.02 25.06
N PRO A 50 31.39 -38.17 23.93
CA PRO A 50 30.70 -39.40 23.61
C PRO A 50 31.37 -40.17 22.47
N THR A 51 31.47 -41.45 22.70
CA THR A 51 31.86 -42.60 21.88
C THR A 51 31.05 -42.72 20.57
N PRO A 52 31.67 -43.17 19.45
CA PRO A 52 30.95 -43.29 18.16
C PRO A 52 30.18 -44.61 18.05
N GLY A 53 28.95 -44.51 17.57
CA GLY A 53 28.08 -45.62 17.17
C GLY A 53 27.64 -45.46 15.71
N PRO A 54 27.20 -46.51 15.00
CA PRO A 54 27.41 -46.68 13.58
C PRO A 54 26.39 -46.00 12.65
N SER A 55 26.92 -45.70 11.46
CA SER A 55 26.23 -45.18 10.28
C SER A 55 24.92 -45.87 9.94
N GLY A 56 23.84 -45.04 9.81
CA GLY A 56 22.65 -45.35 9.05
C GLY A 56 22.44 -44.21 8.04
N ALA A 57 22.71 -44.48 6.78
CA ALA A 57 22.45 -43.55 5.71
C ALA A 57 20.90 -43.41 5.51
N SER A 58 20.35 -42.27 5.87
CA SER A 58 19.05 -41.84 5.41
C SER A 58 19.22 -40.48 4.74
N GLY A 59 18.95 -40.42 3.45
CA GLY A 59 19.03 -39.21 2.64
C GLY A 59 18.13 -38.13 3.22
N SER A 60 18.74 -37.07 3.71
CA SER A 60 18.03 -35.82 3.95
C SER A 60 17.59 -35.23 2.62
N PRO A 61 16.31 -34.84 2.45
CA PRO A 61 15.95 -33.98 1.35
C PRO A 61 16.68 -32.65 1.51
N ALA A 62 17.18 -32.09 0.41
CA ALA A 62 17.78 -30.77 0.36
C ALA A 62 16.83 -29.75 1.00
N PRO A 63 17.34 -28.77 1.74
CA PRO A 63 16.49 -27.69 2.26
C PRO A 63 15.87 -26.96 1.08
N GLY A 64 14.54 -27.10 0.94
CA GLY A 64 13.75 -26.31 0.01
C GLY A 64 13.94 -24.84 0.32
N SER A 65 14.10 -24.01 -0.71
CA SER A 65 14.08 -22.55 -0.57
C SER A 65 12.89 -22.13 0.31
N PRO A 66 13.09 -21.19 1.22
CA PRO A 66 12.00 -20.73 2.08
C PRO A 66 10.88 -20.17 1.21
N GLU A 67 9.72 -20.76 1.32
CA GLU A 67 8.47 -20.21 0.75
C GLU A 67 8.25 -18.81 1.34
N PRO A 68 7.84 -17.81 0.54
CA PRO A 68 7.61 -16.46 1.07
C PRO A 68 6.61 -16.53 2.22
N THR A 69 7.05 -16.13 3.40
CA THR A 69 6.25 -16.17 4.62
C THR A 69 5.01 -15.29 4.44
N GLY A 70 3.82 -15.86 4.63
CA GLY A 70 2.57 -15.12 4.59
C GLY A 70 1.70 -15.35 3.35
N LEU A 71 2.09 -16.23 2.43
CA LEU A 71 1.27 -16.60 1.29
C LEU A 71 0.46 -17.88 1.57
N PRO A 72 -0.73 -18.05 0.97
CA PRO A 72 -1.45 -19.31 1.05
C PRO A 72 -0.63 -20.43 0.41
N ALA A 73 -0.62 -21.60 1.05
CA ALA A 73 0.09 -22.79 0.56
C ALA A 73 -0.43 -23.32 -0.78
N SER A 74 -1.66 -22.98 -1.13
CA SER A 74 -2.34 -23.33 -2.39
C SER A 74 -2.51 -22.06 -3.20
N GLY A 75 -2.33 -22.11 -4.50
CA GLY A 75 -2.50 -20.97 -5.42
C GLY A 75 -3.74 -20.11 -5.19
N PRO A 76 -4.03 -19.17 -6.08
CA PRO A 76 -5.15 -18.26 -5.90
C PRO A 76 -6.47 -19.02 -5.79
N PRO A 77 -7.49 -18.44 -5.12
CA PRO A 77 -8.81 -19.05 -4.94
C PRO A 77 -9.40 -19.50 -6.27
N SER A 78 -10.04 -20.65 -6.30
CA SER A 78 -10.49 -21.32 -7.53
C SER A 78 -12.02 -21.44 -7.66
N SER A 79 -12.79 -21.06 -6.64
CA SER A 79 -14.25 -21.11 -6.64
C SER A 79 -14.82 -19.93 -5.87
N GLY A 80 -15.98 -19.41 -6.31
CA GLY A 80 -16.64 -18.27 -5.69
C GLY A 80 -16.46 -16.94 -6.44
N THR A 81 -17.03 -15.89 -5.89
CA THR A 81 -16.90 -14.54 -6.42
C THR A 81 -15.61 -13.89 -5.86
N ILE A 82 -14.78 -13.37 -6.74
CA ILE A 82 -13.55 -12.66 -6.32
C ILE A 82 -13.82 -11.18 -6.25
N VAL A 83 -13.58 -10.59 -5.08
CA VAL A 83 -13.59 -9.16 -4.85
C VAL A 83 -12.22 -8.68 -4.36
N ARG A 84 -11.99 -7.37 -4.40
CA ARG A 84 -10.80 -6.75 -3.82
C ARG A 84 -11.17 -6.02 -2.55
N ALA A 85 -10.31 -6.15 -1.54
CA ALA A 85 -10.24 -5.23 -0.42
C ALA A 85 -8.91 -4.49 -0.51
N TYR A 86 -8.84 -3.28 0.01
CA TYR A 86 -7.63 -2.46 -0.07
C TYR A 86 -7.08 -2.22 1.33
N PHE A 87 -5.83 -2.66 1.56
CA PHE A 87 -5.13 -2.49 2.82
C PHE A 87 -3.82 -1.75 2.62
N PHE A 88 -3.26 -1.23 3.68
CA PHE A 88 -1.94 -0.62 3.65
C PHE A 88 -0.86 -1.68 3.78
N LEU A 89 0.18 -1.59 2.95
CA LEU A 89 1.38 -2.40 3.03
C LEU A 89 2.52 -1.55 3.57
N GLY A 90 3.19 -2.00 4.64
CA GLY A 90 4.22 -1.26 5.33
C GLY A 90 3.75 -0.69 6.67
N SER A 91 4.43 0.33 7.17
CA SER A 91 4.06 1.00 8.42
C SER A 91 4.01 2.51 8.23
N PHE A 92 3.40 3.23 9.16
CA PHE A 92 3.38 4.70 9.15
C PHE A 92 4.78 5.35 9.21
N THR A 93 5.80 4.59 9.61
CA THR A 93 7.19 5.04 9.70
C THR A 93 8.04 4.72 8.46
N THR A 94 7.51 3.90 7.55
CA THR A 94 8.14 3.53 6.28
C THR A 94 7.21 3.91 5.14
N THR A 95 7.70 3.87 3.91
CA THR A 95 6.86 4.13 2.72
C THR A 95 5.71 3.15 2.69
N SER A 96 4.58 3.56 3.23
CA SER A 96 3.34 2.79 3.25
C SER A 96 2.48 3.19 2.06
N GLY A 97 1.53 2.35 1.70
CA GLY A 97 0.56 2.70 0.66
C GLY A 97 -0.46 1.60 0.44
N LEU A 98 -1.61 1.97 -0.08
CA LEU A 98 -2.69 1.04 -0.39
C LEU A 98 -2.27 0.02 -1.43
N VAL A 99 -2.66 -1.23 -1.20
CA VAL A 99 -2.55 -2.32 -2.16
C VAL A 99 -3.87 -3.09 -2.25
N PRO A 100 -4.29 -3.53 -3.44
CA PRO A 100 -5.43 -4.41 -3.60
C PRO A 100 -5.05 -5.84 -3.17
N VAL A 101 -5.89 -6.48 -2.38
CA VAL A 101 -5.80 -7.92 -2.06
C VAL A 101 -7.06 -8.64 -2.54
N LEU A 102 -6.92 -9.89 -2.96
CA LEU A 102 -8.05 -10.69 -3.39
C LEU A 102 -8.76 -11.32 -2.20
N ARG A 103 -10.09 -11.33 -2.28
CA ARG A 103 -10.95 -12.05 -1.34
C ARG A 103 -11.92 -12.91 -2.13
N GLU A 104 -11.92 -14.21 -1.84
CA GLU A 104 -12.95 -15.12 -2.28
C GLU A 104 -14.13 -15.02 -1.33
N VAL A 105 -15.31 -14.77 -1.87
CA VAL A 105 -16.56 -14.70 -1.15
C VAL A 105 -17.56 -15.67 -1.75
N PRO A 106 -18.58 -16.12 -1.01
CA PRO A 106 -19.66 -16.92 -1.58
C PRO A 106 -20.26 -16.24 -2.81
N GLU A 107 -20.69 -17.02 -3.77
CA GLU A 107 -21.33 -16.51 -4.98
C GLU A 107 -22.48 -15.57 -4.62
N THR A 108 -22.42 -14.33 -5.13
CA THR A 108 -23.39 -13.27 -4.81
C THR A 108 -23.51 -12.24 -5.92
N GLN A 109 -24.71 -11.68 -6.07
CA GLN A 109 -24.91 -10.48 -6.89
C GLN A 109 -24.64 -9.19 -6.11
N ALA A 110 -24.64 -9.23 -4.78
CA ALA A 110 -24.33 -8.11 -3.92
C ALA A 110 -22.81 -7.92 -3.72
N VAL A 111 -22.06 -7.86 -4.81
CA VAL A 111 -20.57 -7.84 -4.81
C VAL A 111 -19.99 -6.65 -4.05
N GLY A 112 -20.65 -5.49 -4.08
CA GLY A 112 -20.22 -4.31 -3.33
C GLY A 112 -20.32 -4.51 -1.82
N ALA A 113 -21.42 -5.10 -1.34
CA ALA A 113 -21.59 -5.47 0.07
C ALA A 113 -20.57 -6.52 0.50
N ALA A 114 -20.33 -7.53 -0.34
CA ALA A 114 -19.33 -8.55 -0.07
C ALA A 114 -17.91 -7.95 0.02
N ALA A 115 -17.56 -7.01 -0.85
CA ALA A 115 -16.28 -6.31 -0.81
C ALA A 115 -16.14 -5.44 0.46
N MET A 116 -17.21 -4.77 0.90
CA MET A 116 -17.20 -4.01 2.15
C MET A 116 -17.03 -4.92 3.38
N ASN A 117 -17.75 -6.04 3.44
CA ASN A 117 -17.57 -7.01 4.52
C ASN A 117 -16.13 -7.58 4.54
N ALA A 118 -15.56 -7.85 3.36
CA ALA A 118 -14.18 -8.30 3.23
C ALA A 118 -13.16 -7.24 3.71
N LEU A 119 -13.42 -5.95 3.44
CA LEU A 119 -12.61 -4.85 3.95
C LEU A 119 -12.69 -4.75 5.49
N LEU A 120 -13.90 -4.78 6.03
CA LEU A 120 -14.13 -4.65 7.48
C LEU A 120 -13.60 -5.86 8.28
N ALA A 121 -13.49 -7.03 7.65
CA ALA A 121 -12.84 -8.20 8.25
C ALA A 121 -11.33 -8.00 8.46
N GLY A 122 -10.72 -7.00 7.81
CA GLY A 122 -9.30 -6.68 7.92
C GLY A 122 -8.36 -7.61 7.16
N PRO A 123 -7.04 -7.39 7.31
CA PRO A 123 -6.01 -8.27 6.76
C PRO A 123 -6.05 -9.64 7.44
N ASN A 124 -5.82 -10.70 6.67
CA ASN A 124 -5.75 -12.06 7.20
C ASN A 124 -4.41 -12.34 7.90
N ALA A 125 -4.26 -13.49 8.54
CA ALA A 125 -3.05 -13.87 9.28
C ALA A 125 -1.79 -13.87 8.38
N ALA A 126 -1.91 -14.28 7.14
CA ALA A 126 -0.80 -14.29 6.19
C ALA A 126 -0.35 -12.86 5.82
N GLU A 127 -1.30 -11.94 5.62
CA GLU A 127 -1.05 -10.54 5.31
C GLU A 127 -0.48 -9.76 6.51
N LEU A 128 -0.94 -10.09 7.72
CA LEU A 128 -0.40 -9.52 8.95
C LEU A 128 1.04 -10.00 9.23
N SER A 129 1.40 -11.20 8.80
CA SER A 129 2.75 -11.78 8.95
C SER A 129 3.67 -11.52 7.75
N ALA A 130 3.18 -10.90 6.69
CA ALA A 130 3.98 -10.54 5.53
C ALA A 130 5.12 -9.55 5.89
N SER A 131 6.13 -9.47 5.05
CA SER A 131 7.23 -8.51 5.22
C SER A 131 7.38 -7.67 3.95
N PRO A 132 7.00 -6.39 3.99
CA PRO A 132 6.37 -5.66 5.11
C PRO A 132 4.95 -6.15 5.41
N ALA A 133 4.52 -6.05 6.67
CA ALA A 133 3.18 -6.44 7.10
C ALA A 133 2.10 -5.54 6.51
N MET A 134 0.89 -6.08 6.33
CA MET A 134 -0.29 -5.28 6.02
C MET A 134 -0.98 -4.80 7.30
N TYR A 135 -1.67 -3.67 7.20
CA TYR A 135 -2.52 -3.16 8.25
C TYR A 135 -3.75 -2.44 7.69
N THR A 136 -4.73 -2.21 8.54
CA THR A 136 -5.92 -1.41 8.24
C THR A 136 -5.99 -0.20 9.17
N THR A 137 -6.59 0.89 8.68
CA THR A 137 -6.93 2.06 9.49
C THR A 137 -8.41 2.10 9.85
N VAL A 138 -9.17 1.11 9.39
CA VAL A 138 -10.58 0.93 9.80
C VAL A 138 -10.60 0.52 11.27
N PRO A 139 -11.33 1.24 12.15
CA PRO A 139 -11.43 0.91 13.55
C PRO A 139 -12.08 -0.46 13.77
N GLU A 140 -11.58 -1.18 14.77
CA GLU A 140 -12.19 -2.42 15.23
C GLU A 140 -13.63 -2.16 15.67
N GLY A 141 -14.54 -3.09 15.37
CA GLY A 141 -15.95 -2.97 15.68
C GLY A 141 -16.77 -2.20 14.65
N SER A 142 -16.14 -1.59 13.63
CA SER A 142 -16.89 -0.98 12.52
C SER A 142 -17.75 -2.01 11.80
N GLN A 143 -19.03 -1.69 11.57
CA GLN A 143 -19.99 -2.59 10.93
C GLN A 143 -20.50 -2.01 9.61
N PHE A 144 -20.74 -2.88 8.64
CA PHE A 144 -21.41 -2.53 7.39
C PHE A 144 -22.92 -2.63 7.58
N LEU A 145 -23.64 -1.52 7.41
CA LEU A 145 -25.08 -1.42 7.63
C LEU A 145 -25.88 -1.37 6.32
N GLY A 146 -25.23 -1.00 5.20
CA GLY A 146 -25.92 -0.97 3.93
C GLY A 146 -25.13 -0.29 2.80
N LEU A 147 -25.58 -0.51 1.56
CA LEU A 147 -25.01 0.09 0.36
C LEU A 147 -26.12 0.35 -0.66
N GLN A 148 -26.20 1.58 -1.15
CA GLN A 148 -27.02 1.96 -2.29
C GLN A 148 -26.13 2.49 -3.41
N ILE A 149 -26.43 2.18 -4.67
CA ILE A 149 -25.65 2.66 -5.81
C ILE A 149 -26.66 3.30 -6.79
N GLU A 150 -26.54 4.61 -6.94
CA GLU A 150 -27.40 5.40 -7.83
C GLU A 150 -26.56 6.39 -8.64
N ASN A 151 -26.78 6.45 -9.94
CA ASN A 151 -26.11 7.39 -10.85
C ASN A 151 -24.57 7.40 -10.74
N GLY A 152 -23.97 6.25 -10.47
CA GLY A 152 -22.51 6.13 -10.33
C GLY A 152 -21.96 6.48 -8.93
N VAL A 153 -22.83 6.82 -7.98
CA VAL A 153 -22.46 7.12 -6.60
C VAL A 153 -22.89 5.97 -5.69
N ALA A 154 -21.94 5.45 -4.93
CA ALA A 154 -22.19 4.47 -3.88
C ALA A 154 -22.37 5.19 -2.55
N THR A 155 -23.55 5.13 -1.96
CA THR A 155 -23.81 5.59 -0.59
C THR A 155 -23.61 4.41 0.35
N VAL A 156 -22.53 4.44 1.13
CA VAL A 156 -22.19 3.40 2.08
C VAL A 156 -22.59 3.81 3.49
N ASN A 157 -23.39 2.97 4.14
CA ASN A 157 -23.81 3.15 5.54
C ASN A 157 -22.97 2.26 6.44
N LEU A 158 -22.26 2.87 7.37
CA LEU A 158 -21.40 2.22 8.36
C LEU A 158 -21.86 2.58 9.76
N SER A 159 -21.50 1.74 10.73
CA SER A 159 -21.75 2.08 12.14
C SER A 159 -20.83 3.21 12.60
N ARG A 160 -21.22 3.91 13.65
CA ARG A 160 -20.50 5.09 14.18
C ARG A 160 -19.09 4.77 14.67
N GLU A 161 -18.80 3.51 14.98
CA GLU A 161 -17.45 3.06 15.32
C GLU A 161 -16.44 3.37 14.21
N PHE A 162 -16.88 3.42 12.94
CA PHE A 162 -16.04 3.79 11.80
C PHE A 162 -15.42 5.20 11.92
N GLU A 163 -16.08 6.11 12.64
CA GLU A 163 -15.59 7.47 12.91
C GLU A 163 -14.57 7.51 14.06
N SER A 164 -14.50 6.48 14.90
CA SER A 164 -13.76 6.51 16.16
C SER A 164 -12.25 6.44 15.99
N GLY A 165 -11.53 7.13 16.88
CA GLY A 165 -10.07 7.04 17.03
C GLY A 165 -9.24 7.47 15.82
N GLY A 166 -7.92 7.45 16.03
CA GLY A 166 -6.92 7.81 15.02
C GLY A 166 -6.75 9.33 14.85
N GLY A 167 -5.61 9.73 14.29
CA GLY A 167 -5.36 11.10 13.81
C GLY A 167 -5.62 11.18 12.31
N SER A 168 -5.36 12.36 11.72
CA SER A 168 -5.67 12.70 10.31
C SER A 168 -5.22 11.63 9.31
N ALA A 169 -4.01 11.06 9.46
CA ALA A 169 -3.52 10.02 8.57
C ALA A 169 -4.38 8.74 8.62
N SER A 170 -4.82 8.33 9.81
CA SER A 170 -5.70 7.17 9.98
C SER A 170 -7.09 7.44 9.43
N VAL A 171 -7.61 8.65 9.65
CA VAL A 171 -8.93 9.09 9.16
C VAL A 171 -8.96 9.11 7.63
N LEU A 172 -7.99 9.74 6.98
CA LEU A 172 -7.88 9.75 5.51
C LEU A 172 -7.65 8.35 4.95
N GLY A 173 -6.84 7.54 5.64
CA GLY A 173 -6.56 6.16 5.24
C GLY A 173 -7.82 5.29 5.20
N ARG A 174 -8.70 5.36 6.22
CA ARG A 174 -9.93 4.55 6.24
C ARG A 174 -10.93 4.97 5.17
N LEU A 175 -11.04 6.27 4.90
CA LEU A 175 -11.87 6.77 3.79
C LEU A 175 -11.32 6.25 2.45
N ALA A 176 -10.01 6.34 2.24
CA ALA A 176 -9.35 5.80 1.06
C ALA A 176 -9.61 4.29 0.89
N GLN A 177 -9.49 3.49 1.95
CA GLN A 177 -9.76 2.05 1.90
C GLN A 177 -11.17 1.75 1.40
N VAL A 178 -12.19 2.47 1.87
CA VAL A 178 -13.58 2.32 1.42
C VAL A 178 -13.74 2.77 -0.02
N VAL A 179 -13.21 3.95 -0.37
CA VAL A 179 -13.30 4.50 -1.73
C VAL A 179 -12.66 3.56 -2.75
N TYR A 180 -11.44 3.08 -2.50
CA TYR A 180 -10.77 2.14 -3.41
C TYR A 180 -11.49 0.80 -3.50
N THR A 181 -12.07 0.32 -2.39
CA THR A 181 -12.82 -0.93 -2.34
C THR A 181 -14.11 -0.85 -3.15
N LEU A 182 -14.87 0.23 -3.06
CA LEU A 182 -16.14 0.36 -3.79
C LEU A 182 -15.94 0.77 -5.26
N THR A 183 -14.96 1.62 -5.54
CA THR A 183 -14.69 2.06 -6.93
C THR A 183 -13.92 1.04 -7.77
N GLN A 184 -13.70 -0.18 -7.28
CA GLN A 184 -13.26 -1.30 -8.13
C GLN A 184 -14.31 -1.73 -9.16
N PHE A 185 -15.58 -1.42 -8.87
CA PHE A 185 -16.72 -1.77 -9.73
C PHE A 185 -16.94 -0.65 -10.75
N PRO A 186 -17.04 -0.95 -12.06
CA PRO A 186 -17.19 0.08 -13.10
C PRO A 186 -18.46 0.93 -12.96
N THR A 187 -19.45 0.44 -12.23
CA THR A 187 -20.70 1.15 -11.94
C THR A 187 -20.56 2.19 -10.82
N VAL A 188 -19.43 2.23 -10.11
CA VAL A 188 -19.18 3.15 -8.99
C VAL A 188 -18.05 4.11 -9.37
N GLN A 189 -18.37 5.39 -9.46
CA GLN A 189 -17.43 6.47 -9.78
C GLN A 189 -17.05 7.29 -8.54
N GLY A 190 -17.94 7.32 -7.53
CA GLY A 190 -17.72 8.04 -6.29
C GLY A 190 -18.45 7.40 -5.11
N VAL A 191 -18.05 7.77 -3.91
CA VAL A 191 -18.57 7.22 -2.65
C VAL A 191 -19.05 8.35 -1.74
N GLN A 192 -20.24 8.22 -1.20
CA GLN A 192 -20.78 9.02 -0.11
C GLN A 192 -20.95 8.16 1.15
N PHE A 193 -20.94 8.81 2.30
CA PHE A 193 -20.91 8.12 3.58
C PHE A 193 -22.14 8.47 4.43
N GLU A 194 -22.66 7.45 5.08
CA GLU A 194 -23.64 7.55 6.16
C GLU A 194 -23.08 6.85 7.39
N LEU A 195 -23.41 7.40 8.58
CA LEU A 195 -23.17 6.76 9.86
C LEU A 195 -24.48 6.52 10.56
N ASP A 196 -24.76 5.27 10.94
CA ASP A 196 -26.03 4.84 11.56
C ASP A 196 -27.26 5.33 10.77
N GLY A 197 -27.18 5.29 9.43
CA GLY A 197 -28.26 5.74 8.55
C GLY A 197 -28.40 7.25 8.39
N SER A 198 -27.47 8.03 8.93
CA SER A 198 -27.47 9.49 8.80
C SER A 198 -26.38 9.95 7.84
N PRO A 199 -26.71 10.69 6.76
CA PRO A 199 -25.70 11.29 5.89
C PRO A 199 -24.76 12.21 6.65
N ILE A 200 -23.48 12.16 6.32
CA ILE A 200 -22.44 12.99 6.96
C ILE A 200 -21.76 13.88 5.92
N THR A 201 -21.51 15.12 6.29
CA THR A 201 -20.77 16.11 5.49
C THR A 201 -19.42 16.50 6.11
N VAL A 202 -19.21 16.11 7.37
CA VAL A 202 -17.94 16.25 8.09
C VAL A 202 -17.68 14.93 8.80
N PHE A 203 -16.46 14.43 8.66
CA PHE A 203 -16.05 13.15 9.20
C PHE A 203 -15.00 13.33 10.30
N SER A 204 -15.26 12.70 11.42
CA SER A 204 -14.41 12.65 12.62
C SER A 204 -14.11 14.00 13.28
N GLY A 205 -13.50 13.96 14.45
CA GLY A 205 -12.98 15.15 15.16
C GLY A 205 -11.87 15.89 14.39
N GLU A 206 -11.31 15.28 13.35
CA GLU A 206 -10.33 15.91 12.45
C GLU A 206 -10.99 16.89 11.45
N GLY A 207 -12.31 16.90 11.34
CA GLY A 207 -13.06 17.85 10.51
C GLY A 207 -12.89 17.64 9.00
N VAL A 208 -12.70 16.40 8.54
CA VAL A 208 -12.59 16.09 7.10
C VAL A 208 -13.92 16.38 6.41
N VAL A 209 -13.93 17.30 5.45
CA VAL A 209 -15.14 17.71 4.72
C VAL A 209 -15.49 16.67 3.65
N LEU A 210 -16.75 16.22 3.65
CA LEU A 210 -17.33 15.25 2.72
C LEU A 210 -18.53 15.86 1.97
N ASP A 211 -18.34 17.03 1.35
CA ASP A 211 -19.38 17.79 0.67
C ASP A 211 -19.70 17.32 -0.75
N LYS A 212 -18.93 16.38 -1.26
CA LYS A 212 -19.10 15.75 -2.58
C LYS A 212 -18.84 14.25 -2.51
N PRO A 213 -19.26 13.45 -3.50
CA PRO A 213 -18.83 12.08 -3.61
C PRO A 213 -17.30 11.99 -3.73
N LEU A 214 -16.67 11.17 -2.89
CA LEU A 214 -15.24 10.97 -2.86
C LEU A 214 -14.81 9.98 -3.94
N THR A 215 -13.68 10.25 -4.58
CA THR A 215 -13.15 9.46 -5.69
C THR A 215 -11.72 8.99 -5.39
N ARG A 216 -11.18 8.09 -6.20
CA ARG A 216 -9.78 7.67 -6.10
C ARG A 216 -8.81 8.84 -6.24
N ALA A 217 -9.16 9.87 -7.02
CA ALA A 217 -8.32 11.04 -7.22
C ALA A 217 -8.14 11.88 -5.94
N ASP A 218 -9.10 11.82 -5.02
CA ASP A 218 -9.02 12.52 -3.73
C ASP A 218 -8.04 11.85 -2.74
N TYR A 219 -7.54 10.64 -3.05
CA TYR A 219 -6.70 9.82 -2.16
C TYR A 219 -5.45 9.24 -2.84
N THR A 220 -4.92 9.91 -3.86
CA THR A 220 -3.68 9.46 -4.52
C THR A 220 -2.46 9.57 -3.61
N ASP A 221 -2.49 10.42 -2.60
CA ASP A 221 -1.49 10.53 -1.53
C ASP A 221 -1.42 9.29 -0.61
N GLN A 222 -2.45 8.43 -0.65
CA GLN A 222 -2.49 7.16 0.05
C GLN A 222 -1.86 6.00 -0.75
N LEU A 223 -1.36 6.28 -1.96
CA LEU A 223 -0.71 5.30 -2.82
C LEU A 223 0.82 5.36 -2.70
N PRO A 224 1.52 4.23 -2.90
CA PRO A 224 2.96 4.28 -3.10
C PRO A 224 3.30 4.96 -4.44
N PRO A 225 4.50 5.53 -4.60
CA PRO A 225 4.91 6.23 -5.83
C PRO A 225 4.73 5.43 -7.13
N ILE A 226 4.85 4.10 -7.05
CA ILE A 226 4.50 3.17 -8.13
C ILE A 226 3.45 2.22 -7.56
N TRP A 227 2.20 2.43 -7.92
CA TRP A 227 1.08 1.66 -7.43
C TRP A 227 0.57 0.67 -8.48
N VAL A 228 0.60 -0.61 -8.14
CA VAL A 228 0.06 -1.68 -8.99
C VAL A 228 -1.37 -2.01 -8.55
N ASP A 229 -2.34 -1.76 -9.44
CA ASP A 229 -3.73 -2.19 -9.26
C ASP A 229 -3.95 -3.62 -9.77
N ARG A 230 -3.19 -4.02 -10.80
CA ARG A 230 -3.25 -5.34 -11.42
C ARG A 230 -1.85 -5.84 -11.78
N PRO A 231 -1.50 -7.06 -11.34
CA PRO A 231 -2.27 -7.98 -10.50
C PRO A 231 -2.45 -7.42 -9.08
N ALA A 232 -3.47 -7.90 -8.37
CA ALA A 232 -3.59 -7.68 -6.93
C ALA A 232 -2.55 -8.53 -6.19
N TRP A 233 -2.27 -8.19 -4.94
CA TRP A 233 -1.45 -9.00 -4.04
C TRP A 233 -1.96 -10.45 -3.97
N GLY A 234 -1.07 -11.41 -4.19
CA GLY A 234 -1.42 -12.82 -4.23
C GLY A 234 -2.17 -13.26 -5.49
N GLY A 235 -2.34 -12.37 -6.47
CA GLY A 235 -3.06 -12.66 -7.70
C GLY A 235 -2.24 -13.45 -8.72
N VAL A 236 -2.94 -14.01 -9.73
CA VAL A 236 -2.32 -14.70 -10.86
C VAL A 236 -1.68 -13.68 -11.79
N LEU A 237 -0.44 -13.94 -12.15
CA LEU A 237 0.27 -13.22 -13.20
C LEU A 237 0.26 -14.06 -14.47
N GLY A 238 -0.51 -13.60 -15.48
CA GLY A 238 -0.60 -14.23 -16.79
C GLY A 238 0.74 -14.26 -17.53
N ASN A 239 0.83 -15.06 -18.59
CA ASN A 239 2.00 -15.06 -19.47
C ASN A 239 1.54 -14.90 -20.93
N PRO A 240 1.84 -13.75 -21.58
CA PRO A 240 2.61 -12.62 -21.04
C PRO A 240 1.94 -11.92 -19.84
N ALA A 241 2.77 -11.37 -18.95
CA ALA A 241 2.31 -10.65 -17.79
C ALA A 241 1.70 -9.30 -18.18
N ARG A 242 0.52 -8.96 -17.67
CA ARG A 242 -0.05 -7.62 -17.78
C ARG A 242 -0.04 -6.94 -16.42
N VAL A 243 0.62 -5.80 -16.34
CA VAL A 243 0.78 -5.01 -15.11
C VAL A 243 0.25 -3.60 -15.34
N ALA A 244 -0.73 -3.19 -14.52
CA ALA A 244 -1.40 -1.90 -14.69
C ALA A 244 -1.59 -1.18 -13.35
N GLY A 245 -1.53 0.15 -13.39
CA GLY A 245 -1.68 0.96 -12.19
C GLY A 245 -1.45 2.45 -12.43
N LEU A 246 -0.98 3.11 -11.40
CA LEU A 246 -0.62 4.53 -11.40
C LEU A 246 0.81 4.72 -10.95
N SER A 247 1.47 5.77 -11.46
CA SER A 247 2.80 6.13 -10.99
C SER A 247 2.98 7.66 -10.96
N ASN A 248 3.74 8.12 -9.95
CA ASN A 248 4.18 9.50 -9.83
C ASN A 248 5.66 9.50 -9.44
N VAL A 249 6.52 9.16 -10.39
CA VAL A 249 7.98 9.12 -10.26
C VAL A 249 8.64 10.07 -11.23
N PHE A 250 9.92 10.34 -11.02
CA PHE A 250 10.70 11.23 -11.88
C PHE A 250 10.69 10.76 -13.34
N GLU A 251 10.42 11.69 -14.28
CA GLU A 251 10.28 11.43 -15.71
C GLU A 251 9.28 10.33 -16.10
N ALA A 252 8.31 10.04 -15.22
CA ALA A 252 7.31 8.98 -15.42
C ALA A 252 7.92 7.59 -15.70
N THR A 253 9.22 7.39 -15.45
CA THR A 253 9.97 6.18 -15.83
C THR A 253 10.26 5.33 -14.61
N PHE A 254 9.97 4.04 -14.73
CA PHE A 254 10.22 3.04 -13.68
C PHE A 254 10.54 1.67 -14.32
N ARG A 255 10.83 0.69 -13.50
CA ARG A 255 11.09 -0.69 -13.92
C ARG A 255 10.06 -1.64 -13.35
N VAL A 256 9.81 -2.69 -14.11
CA VAL A 256 8.94 -3.81 -13.72
C VAL A 256 9.73 -5.09 -13.90
N ALA A 257 9.99 -5.79 -12.81
CA ALA A 257 10.71 -7.06 -12.83
C ALA A 257 9.81 -8.20 -12.33
N ILE A 258 9.99 -9.38 -12.88
CA ILE A 258 9.35 -10.61 -12.45
C ILE A 258 10.45 -11.56 -11.98
N LEU A 259 10.33 -12.03 -10.75
CA LEU A 259 11.26 -12.97 -10.12
C LEU A 259 10.54 -14.28 -9.85
N ASP A 260 11.24 -15.40 -10.01
CA ASP A 260 10.73 -16.72 -9.62
C ASP A 260 10.77 -16.94 -8.10
N GLY A 261 10.29 -18.08 -7.63
CA GLY A 261 10.28 -18.43 -6.20
C GLY A 261 11.65 -18.53 -5.56
N SER A 262 12.73 -18.64 -6.32
CA SER A 262 14.11 -18.61 -5.84
C SER A 262 14.70 -17.19 -5.75
N GLY A 263 13.94 -16.18 -6.25
CA GLY A 263 14.41 -14.81 -6.36
C GLY A 263 15.23 -14.53 -7.63
N LYS A 264 15.30 -15.48 -8.58
CA LYS A 264 15.96 -15.26 -9.86
C LYS A 264 15.08 -14.38 -10.75
N THR A 265 15.64 -13.34 -11.32
CA THR A 265 14.96 -12.47 -12.28
C THR A 265 14.65 -13.23 -13.57
N LEU A 266 13.38 -13.30 -13.93
CA LEU A 266 12.88 -13.86 -15.19
C LEU A 266 12.81 -12.79 -16.30
N THR A 267 12.41 -11.57 -15.94
CA THR A 267 12.42 -10.39 -16.80
C THR A 267 12.54 -9.13 -15.95
N ASP A 268 13.10 -8.06 -16.52
CA ASP A 268 13.22 -6.75 -15.87
C ASP A 268 13.22 -5.68 -16.98
N GLU A 269 12.10 -4.98 -17.12
CA GLU A 269 11.86 -4.09 -18.25
C GLU A 269 11.57 -2.66 -17.79
N ARG A 270 11.94 -1.70 -18.65
CA ARG A 270 11.59 -0.30 -18.45
C ARG A 270 10.11 -0.09 -18.80
N ALA A 271 9.40 0.58 -17.92
CA ALA A 271 8.03 1.02 -18.10
C ALA A 271 7.93 2.55 -18.02
N MET A 272 6.85 3.09 -18.57
CA MET A 272 6.57 4.52 -18.55
C MET A 272 5.08 4.73 -18.26
N ALA A 273 4.78 5.64 -17.36
CA ALA A 273 3.42 6.11 -17.12
C ALA A 273 3.09 7.28 -18.07
N SER A 274 1.81 7.59 -18.20
CA SER A 274 1.32 8.70 -19.05
C SER A 274 1.72 10.09 -18.52
N CYS A 275 2.16 10.18 -17.27
CA CYS A 275 2.57 11.38 -16.56
C CYS A 275 3.49 11.01 -15.41
N GLY A 276 4.33 11.94 -14.93
CA GLY A 276 5.21 11.79 -13.78
C GLY A 276 5.72 13.14 -13.31
N THR A 277 6.60 13.14 -12.29
CA THR A 277 7.19 14.37 -11.73
C THR A 277 6.12 15.37 -11.27
N GLY A 278 5.32 14.96 -10.26
CA GLY A 278 4.29 15.80 -9.65
C GLY A 278 2.87 15.58 -10.21
N CYS A 279 2.69 14.61 -11.09
CA CYS A 279 1.39 14.14 -11.54
C CYS A 279 1.29 12.61 -11.52
N TRP A 280 0.08 12.09 -11.30
CA TRP A 280 -0.21 10.67 -11.34
C TRP A 280 -0.54 10.23 -12.77
N GLY A 281 0.36 9.44 -13.37
CA GLY A 281 0.17 8.86 -14.69
C GLY A 281 -0.33 7.42 -14.62
N THR A 282 -1.17 7.03 -15.58
CA THR A 282 -1.57 5.62 -15.75
C THR A 282 -0.49 4.84 -16.49
N PHE A 283 -0.36 3.57 -16.15
CA PHE A 283 0.41 2.61 -16.94
C PHE A 283 -0.34 1.30 -17.12
N ASP A 284 -0.09 0.63 -18.24
CA ASP A 284 -0.61 -0.69 -18.57
C ASP A 284 0.42 -1.35 -19.48
N VAL A 285 1.27 -2.18 -18.90
CA VAL A 285 2.42 -2.78 -19.60
C VAL A 285 2.27 -4.28 -19.69
N THR A 286 2.75 -4.84 -20.80
CA THR A 286 2.76 -6.28 -21.05
C THR A 286 4.20 -6.74 -21.16
N LEU A 287 4.58 -7.74 -20.35
CA LEU A 287 5.94 -8.26 -20.27
C LEU A 287 5.93 -9.77 -20.54
N PRO A 288 6.66 -10.24 -21.56
CA PRO A 288 6.90 -11.66 -21.70
C PRO A 288 7.90 -12.14 -20.66
N TYR A 289 7.69 -13.35 -20.12
CA TYR A 289 8.66 -14.01 -19.26
C TYR A 289 8.64 -15.52 -19.50
N SER A 290 9.74 -16.20 -19.20
CA SER A 290 9.80 -17.68 -19.33
C SER A 290 9.72 -18.31 -17.95
N ASN A 291 8.73 -19.18 -17.76
CA ASN A 291 8.50 -19.94 -16.54
C ASN A 291 8.05 -21.37 -16.88
N GLY A 292 8.79 -22.37 -16.40
CA GLY A 292 8.56 -23.77 -16.75
C GLY A 292 7.41 -24.45 -16.00
N HIS A 293 6.98 -23.90 -14.87
CA HIS A 293 5.93 -24.49 -14.03
C HIS A 293 5.23 -23.42 -13.20
N THR A 294 4.05 -23.73 -12.72
CA THR A 294 3.30 -22.85 -11.83
C THR A 294 3.97 -22.75 -10.47
N GLN A 295 4.23 -21.55 -9.98
CA GLN A 295 4.90 -21.30 -8.71
C GLN A 295 4.57 -19.92 -8.16
N TRP A 296 4.82 -19.72 -6.87
CA TRP A 296 4.91 -18.37 -6.33
C TRP A 296 6.14 -17.66 -6.89
N GLY A 297 6.00 -16.37 -7.12
CA GLY A 297 7.07 -15.48 -7.52
C GLY A 297 6.79 -14.07 -7.04
N THR A 298 7.61 -13.13 -7.50
CA THR A 298 7.53 -11.72 -7.11
C THR A 298 7.42 -10.84 -8.34
N LEU A 299 6.40 -9.99 -8.36
CA LEU A 299 6.36 -8.82 -9.22
C LEU A 299 6.99 -7.66 -8.44
N ARG A 300 8.11 -7.14 -8.92
CA ARG A 300 8.82 -6.01 -8.34
C ARG A 300 8.65 -4.78 -9.21
N VAL A 301 8.29 -3.66 -8.61
CA VAL A 301 8.32 -2.35 -9.26
C VAL A 301 9.27 -1.43 -8.51
N TYR A 302 10.00 -0.59 -9.25
CA TYR A 302 10.96 0.36 -8.67
C TYR A 302 11.37 1.42 -9.71
N ASP A 303 11.79 2.59 -9.26
CA ASP A 303 12.47 3.57 -10.09
C ASP A 303 13.97 3.62 -9.78
N LEU A 304 14.70 4.36 -10.57
CA LEU A 304 16.13 4.52 -10.40
C LEU A 304 16.43 5.95 -9.96
N SER A 305 17.22 6.07 -8.91
CA SER A 305 17.72 7.35 -8.43
C SER A 305 18.40 8.13 -9.54
N ALA A 306 17.99 9.36 -9.77
CA ALA A 306 18.64 10.26 -10.72
C ALA A 306 20.09 10.61 -10.32
N LYS A 307 20.42 10.39 -9.04
CA LYS A 307 21.74 10.73 -8.50
C LYS A 307 22.80 9.68 -8.85
N ASP A 308 22.48 8.41 -8.71
CA ASP A 308 23.46 7.33 -8.75
C ASP A 308 22.95 6.03 -9.41
N GLY A 309 21.70 6.01 -9.86
CA GLY A 309 21.07 4.86 -10.50
C GLY A 309 20.69 3.73 -9.53
N SER A 310 20.76 3.96 -8.22
CA SER A 310 20.30 2.98 -7.23
C SER A 310 18.78 2.80 -7.29
N PRO A 311 18.25 1.58 -7.01
CA PRO A 311 16.80 1.37 -6.94
C PRO A 311 16.17 2.17 -5.80
N GLU A 312 15.10 2.91 -6.11
CA GLU A 312 14.26 3.66 -5.17
C GLU A 312 12.81 3.17 -5.28
N ASN A 313 11.99 3.47 -4.26
CA ASN A 313 10.56 3.13 -4.21
C ASN A 313 10.27 1.64 -4.51
N VAL A 314 11.21 0.76 -4.16
CA VAL A 314 11.10 -0.69 -4.41
C VAL A 314 9.88 -1.24 -3.70
N ARG A 315 9.02 -1.94 -4.46
CA ARG A 315 7.86 -2.63 -3.91
C ARG A 315 7.68 -3.98 -4.57
N ASP A 316 7.54 -4.99 -3.72
CA ASP A 316 7.35 -6.37 -4.09
C ASP A 316 5.89 -6.79 -3.87
N TYR A 317 5.32 -7.43 -4.89
CA TYR A 317 4.00 -8.04 -4.85
C TYR A 317 4.18 -9.55 -5.08
N PRO A 318 3.83 -10.40 -4.11
CA PRO A 318 3.78 -11.84 -4.38
C PRO A 318 2.71 -12.12 -5.42
N VAL A 319 3.05 -12.94 -6.39
CA VAL A 319 2.17 -13.30 -7.50
C VAL A 319 2.29 -14.79 -7.82
N TRP A 320 1.19 -15.37 -8.32
CA TRP A 320 1.16 -16.74 -8.79
C TRP A 320 1.52 -16.78 -10.26
N LEU A 321 2.74 -17.23 -10.56
CA LEU A 321 3.26 -17.32 -11.93
C LEU A 321 2.68 -18.55 -12.61
N ILE A 322 2.21 -18.39 -13.85
CA ILE A 322 1.78 -19.52 -14.70
C ILE A 322 2.88 -19.86 -15.72
N PRO A 323 2.94 -21.14 -16.16
CA PRO A 323 3.92 -21.55 -17.15
C PRO A 323 3.69 -20.87 -18.50
N GLY A 324 4.77 -20.69 -19.24
CA GLY A 324 4.78 -20.12 -20.58
C GLY A 324 6.13 -19.49 -20.87
N GLY A 325 6.34 -19.16 -22.12
CA GLY A 325 7.53 -18.47 -22.60
C GLY A 325 7.36 -18.09 -24.07
N PRO A 326 8.22 -17.21 -24.59
CA PRO A 326 8.26 -16.89 -26.00
C PRO A 326 8.67 -18.11 -26.83
#